data_4980a66c6f28052a9ba3f80952c57150
#
_entry.id   4980a66c6f28052a9ba3f80952c57150
#
_cell.length_a   1.000
_cell.length_b   1.000
_cell.length_c   1.000
_cell.angle_alpha   90.00
_cell.angle_beta   90.00
_cell.angle_gamma   90.00
#
_symmetry.space_group_name_H-M   'P 1'
#
loop_
_entity.id
_entity.type
_entity.pdbx_description
1 polymer ?
#
loop_
_entity_poly.entity_id
_entity_poly.type
_entity_poly.pdbx_seq_one_letter_code
_entity_poly.pdbx_strand_id
1 'polypeptide(L)'
;FSNGIKGPHGSLKIDDVIAITNYGSSTNDKSSINLNEAREKNKHPAIVAIADVFPNIPGLAVLNAESYRKPYGPPVLQVATQEGEWLMRLKADEQISVSVELIDEKSDAINVQTKIEGKDQSLSPLVVMTPKSGWWTCTSERGGGITIWLNAMRYLSKNQPNRNVIFTANTGHELSHLGLDHFLEKNSSLVKDAFSWVHLGANFAAKEGQVLWQTSTQEYMEKGLEQLKALELDEIISWPVSSRPLGEARNIYDGGGQFISLLGSNPLFHHPEDTWPDSIDMEKLIKLNSFMTNMIIDMANATN
;
A
#
# COMPACT_ATOMS: atom_id res chain seq x y z
N PHE A 1 10.60 -6.19 30.16
CA PHE A 1 9.90 -6.28 28.86
C PHE A 1 10.93 -6.18 27.74
N SER A 2 11.50 -7.32 27.31
CA SER A 2 12.34 -7.33 26.11
C SER A 2 11.41 -7.23 24.87
N ASN A 3 11.72 -6.33 23.98
CA ASN A 3 11.08 -6.17 22.68
C ASN A 3 9.66 -5.60 22.64
N GLY A 4 9.27 -4.76 23.58
CA GLY A 4 7.96 -4.10 23.58
C GLY A 4 6.75 -4.99 23.87
N ILE A 5 6.96 -6.25 24.19
CA ILE A 5 5.91 -7.19 24.60
C ILE A 5 5.84 -7.23 26.11
N LYS A 6 4.64 -6.94 26.66
CA LYS A 6 4.37 -7.06 28.08
C LYS A 6 4.06 -8.52 28.39
N GLY A 7 4.89 -9.14 29.20
CA GLY A 7 4.73 -10.52 29.67
C GLY A 7 4.57 -10.59 31.20
N PRO A 8 4.25 -11.76 31.74
CA PRO A 8 4.07 -11.97 33.17
C PRO A 8 5.40 -11.87 33.93
N HIS A 9 5.32 -11.36 35.16
CA HIS A 9 6.37 -11.49 36.16
C HIS A 9 5.92 -12.55 37.19
N GLY A 10 6.80 -13.47 37.52
CA GLY A 10 6.54 -14.44 38.57
C GLY A 10 6.05 -15.80 38.08
N SER A 11 5.08 -16.40 38.74
CA SER A 11 4.66 -17.79 38.58
C SER A 11 3.71 -18.09 37.40
N LEU A 12 3.21 -17.07 36.70
CA LEU A 12 2.29 -17.28 35.57
C LEU A 12 3.03 -17.84 34.36
N LYS A 13 2.47 -18.86 33.72
CA LYS A 13 2.98 -19.40 32.48
C LYS A 13 2.63 -18.43 31.32
N ILE A 14 3.51 -18.33 30.33
CA ILE A 14 3.27 -17.49 29.16
C ILE A 14 2.00 -17.91 28.42
N ASP A 15 1.73 -19.20 28.36
CA ASP A 15 0.56 -19.79 27.67
C ASP A 15 -0.80 -19.40 28.32
N ASP A 16 -0.78 -18.93 29.58
CA ASP A 16 -1.97 -18.50 30.29
C ASP A 16 -2.20 -16.97 30.24
N VAL A 17 -1.34 -16.24 29.50
CA VAL A 17 -1.29 -14.77 29.56
C VAL A 17 -1.49 -14.15 28.18
N ILE A 18 -2.45 -13.25 28.09
CA ILE A 18 -2.64 -12.38 26.92
C ILE A 18 -1.48 -11.39 26.87
N ALA A 19 -0.77 -11.33 25.74
CA ALA A 19 0.29 -10.35 25.53
C ALA A 19 -0.28 -8.99 25.14
N ILE A 20 0.35 -7.92 25.62
CA ILE A 20 0.07 -6.55 25.17
C ILE A 20 1.35 -6.01 24.53
N THR A 21 1.24 -5.45 23.34
CA THR A 21 2.37 -4.90 22.55
C THR A 21 1.93 -3.68 21.76
N ASN A 22 2.89 -2.96 21.19
CA ASN A 22 2.62 -1.91 20.22
C ASN A 22 2.90 -2.44 18.80
N TYR A 23 2.37 -1.74 17.79
CA TYR A 23 2.73 -1.92 16.39
C TYR A 23 2.76 -0.58 15.65
N GLY A 24 3.62 -0.46 14.63
CA GLY A 24 3.74 0.73 13.78
C GLY A 24 2.89 0.64 12.50
N SER A 25 2.91 1.68 11.68
CA SER A 25 2.12 1.76 10.44
C SER A 25 2.60 0.81 9.34
N SER A 26 3.85 0.38 9.42
CA SER A 26 4.46 -0.51 8.44
C SER A 26 4.81 -1.86 9.07
N THR A 27 4.70 -2.92 8.30
CA THR A 27 5.18 -4.25 8.68
C THR A 27 6.69 -4.30 8.92
N ASN A 28 7.45 -3.31 8.43
CA ASN A 28 8.89 -3.18 8.63
C ASN A 28 9.27 -2.39 9.89
N ASP A 29 8.31 -1.80 10.59
CA ASP A 29 8.57 -1.14 11.85
C ASP A 29 9.00 -2.15 12.92
N LYS A 30 9.93 -1.76 13.79
CA LYS A 30 10.45 -2.65 14.85
C LYS A 30 9.36 -3.24 15.73
N SER A 31 8.35 -2.44 16.08
CA SER A 31 7.20 -2.90 16.88
C SER A 31 6.35 -3.93 16.12
N SER A 32 6.12 -3.71 14.82
CA SER A 32 5.42 -4.67 13.96
C SER A 32 6.20 -5.97 13.75
N ILE A 33 7.52 -5.89 13.62
CA ILE A 33 8.40 -7.08 13.57
C ILE A 33 8.28 -7.87 14.87
N ASN A 34 8.32 -7.20 16.03
CA ASN A 34 8.15 -7.85 17.33
C ASN A 34 6.78 -8.53 17.48
N LEU A 35 5.71 -7.89 16.99
CA LEU A 35 4.37 -8.47 16.95
C LEU A 35 4.37 -9.76 16.10
N ASN A 36 4.96 -9.74 14.92
CA ASN A 36 5.05 -10.91 14.04
C ASN A 36 5.84 -12.05 14.70
N GLU A 37 6.99 -11.75 15.33
CA GLU A 37 7.74 -12.75 16.08
C GLU A 37 6.92 -13.37 17.24
N ALA A 38 6.12 -12.57 17.94
CA ALA A 38 5.26 -13.07 19.00
C ALA A 38 4.18 -14.02 18.47
N ARG A 39 3.62 -13.69 17.28
CA ARG A 39 2.67 -14.55 16.57
C ARG A 39 3.29 -15.87 16.12
N GLU A 40 4.49 -15.82 15.54
CA GLU A 40 5.22 -17.02 15.09
C GLU A 40 5.58 -17.94 16.25
N LYS A 41 6.01 -17.40 17.37
CA LYS A 41 6.31 -18.16 18.60
C LYS A 41 5.07 -18.82 19.20
N ASN A 42 3.88 -18.29 18.92
CA ASN A 42 2.56 -18.83 19.30
C ASN A 42 2.47 -19.27 20.77
N LYS A 43 3.00 -18.44 21.68
CA LYS A 43 3.09 -18.76 23.13
C LYS A 43 2.00 -18.11 23.98
N HIS A 44 1.19 -17.25 23.38
CA HIS A 44 0.10 -16.53 24.06
C HIS A 44 -1.25 -16.96 23.50
N PRO A 45 -2.30 -17.07 24.32
CA PRO A 45 -3.65 -17.42 23.86
C PRO A 45 -4.25 -16.31 22.98
N ALA A 46 -3.86 -15.05 23.19
CA ALA A 46 -4.22 -13.90 22.38
C ALA A 46 -3.19 -12.78 22.55
N ILE A 47 -3.19 -11.83 21.61
CA ILE A 47 -2.34 -10.63 21.65
C ILE A 47 -3.24 -9.40 21.47
N VAL A 48 -3.08 -8.40 22.34
CA VAL A 48 -3.65 -7.06 22.16
C VAL A 48 -2.54 -6.15 21.67
N ALA A 49 -2.71 -5.60 20.46
CA ALA A 49 -1.72 -4.77 19.79
C ALA A 49 -2.21 -3.33 19.70
N ILE A 50 -1.49 -2.41 20.34
CA ILE A 50 -1.82 -0.99 20.43
C ILE A 50 -1.20 -0.28 19.23
N ALA A 51 -1.98 0.49 18.49
CA ALA A 51 -1.49 1.34 17.42
C ALA A 51 -0.55 2.41 17.98
N ASP A 52 0.70 2.44 17.52
CA ASP A 52 1.74 3.40 17.93
C ASP A 52 2.32 4.09 16.67
N VAL A 53 1.40 4.46 15.78
CA VAL A 53 1.77 4.93 14.43
C VAL A 53 2.06 6.41 14.46
N PHE A 54 1.26 7.16 15.16
CA PHE A 54 1.40 8.61 15.29
C PHE A 54 0.95 8.99 16.69
N PRO A 55 1.88 9.04 17.66
CA PRO A 55 1.53 9.26 19.06
C PRO A 55 0.76 10.57 19.31
N ASN A 56 0.79 11.49 18.36
CA ASN A 56 0.07 12.77 18.42
C ASN A 56 -1.30 12.74 17.73
N ILE A 57 -1.67 11.63 17.04
CA ILE A 57 -2.94 11.48 16.33
C ILE A 57 -3.64 10.22 16.87
N PRO A 58 -4.55 10.38 17.84
CA PRO A 58 -5.25 9.23 18.42
C PRO A 58 -6.12 8.54 17.39
N GLY A 59 -5.99 7.23 17.26
CA GLY A 59 -6.79 6.46 16.31
C GLY A 59 -6.33 5.01 16.17
N LEU A 60 -7.07 4.27 15.38
CA LEU A 60 -6.77 2.90 15.01
C LEU A 60 -6.23 2.85 13.58
N ALA A 61 -4.92 2.91 13.42
CA ALA A 61 -4.27 2.65 12.14
C ALA A 61 -4.05 1.14 11.99
N VAL A 62 -4.73 0.51 11.05
CA VAL A 62 -4.79 -0.95 10.91
C VAL A 62 -3.65 -1.47 10.02
N LEU A 63 -2.95 -2.53 10.44
CA LEU A 63 -1.97 -3.20 9.58
C LEU A 63 -2.64 -3.98 8.43
N ASN A 64 -1.94 -4.09 7.33
CA ASN A 64 -2.34 -4.98 6.23
C ASN A 64 -2.38 -6.44 6.68
N ALA A 65 -3.40 -7.16 6.22
CA ALA A 65 -3.57 -8.58 6.49
C ALA A 65 -2.81 -9.44 5.47
N GLU A 66 -1.49 -9.28 5.40
CA GLU A 66 -0.64 -9.96 4.40
C GLU A 66 -0.71 -11.48 4.47
N SER A 67 -1.01 -12.03 5.65
CA SER A 67 -1.20 -13.47 5.85
C SER A 67 -2.66 -13.93 5.71
N TYR A 68 -3.53 -13.13 5.09
CA TYR A 68 -4.97 -13.43 4.95
C TYR A 68 -5.23 -14.82 4.36
N ARG A 69 -4.50 -15.22 3.32
CA ARG A 69 -4.65 -16.55 2.68
C ARG A 69 -4.12 -17.71 3.53
N LYS A 70 -3.26 -17.43 4.49
CA LYS A 70 -2.64 -18.42 5.37
C LYS A 70 -2.42 -17.81 6.76
N PRO A 71 -3.49 -17.61 7.53
CA PRO A 71 -3.38 -17.03 8.86
C PRO A 71 -2.54 -17.92 9.78
N TYR A 72 -1.84 -17.31 10.73
CA TYR A 72 -0.96 -18.01 11.67
C TYR A 72 -0.95 -17.31 13.03
N GLY A 73 -0.53 -18.05 14.05
CA GLY A 73 -0.39 -17.56 15.42
C GLY A 73 -1.73 -17.37 16.15
N PRO A 74 -1.69 -16.77 17.34
CA PRO A 74 -2.86 -16.50 18.13
C PRO A 74 -3.70 -15.36 17.54
N PRO A 75 -4.97 -15.21 17.93
CA PRO A 75 -5.77 -14.04 17.62
C PRO A 75 -5.07 -12.75 18.03
N VAL A 76 -5.11 -11.73 17.17
CA VAL A 76 -4.56 -10.40 17.43
C VAL A 76 -5.69 -9.38 17.37
N LEU A 77 -5.92 -8.67 18.48
CA LEU A 77 -6.83 -7.54 18.55
C LEU A 77 -6.03 -6.25 18.40
N GLN A 78 -6.18 -5.55 17.29
CA GLN A 78 -5.60 -4.21 17.10
C GLN A 78 -6.53 -3.19 17.76
N VAL A 79 -5.97 -2.32 18.59
CA VAL A 79 -6.71 -1.28 19.32
C VAL A 79 -6.10 0.10 19.07
N ALA A 80 -6.92 1.14 19.25
CA ALA A 80 -6.51 2.52 19.01
C ALA A 80 -5.43 2.99 20.02
N THR A 81 -4.65 4.00 19.63
CA THR A 81 -3.56 4.57 20.42
C THR A 81 -4.01 5.00 21.82
N GLN A 82 -5.19 5.61 21.93
CA GLN A 82 -5.75 6.08 23.22
C GLN A 82 -6.04 4.95 24.22
N GLU A 83 -6.21 3.72 23.75
CA GLU A 83 -6.40 2.56 24.62
C GLU A 83 -5.08 2.10 25.28
N GLY A 84 -3.95 2.57 24.74
CA GLY A 84 -2.63 2.16 25.20
C GLY A 84 -2.36 2.52 26.66
N GLU A 85 -2.84 3.68 27.11
CA GLU A 85 -2.54 4.17 28.46
C GLU A 85 -3.04 3.24 29.56
N TRP A 86 -4.30 2.85 29.50
CA TRP A 86 -4.87 1.97 30.52
C TRP A 86 -4.39 0.52 30.34
N LEU A 87 -4.27 0.04 29.11
CA LEU A 87 -3.77 -1.30 28.82
C LEU A 87 -2.35 -1.51 29.34
N MET A 88 -1.47 -0.52 29.17
CA MET A 88 -0.08 -0.61 29.64
C MET A 88 0.05 -0.47 31.16
N ARG A 89 -0.99 -0.01 31.87
CA ARG A 89 -1.04 0.05 33.34
C ARG A 89 -1.53 -1.25 33.97
N LEU A 90 -2.14 -2.16 33.21
CA LEU A 90 -2.59 -3.44 33.71
C LEU A 90 -1.42 -4.20 34.37
N LYS A 91 -1.70 -4.80 35.52
CA LYS A 91 -0.75 -5.68 36.20
C LYS A 91 -0.78 -7.08 35.59
N ALA A 92 0.28 -7.83 35.79
CA ALA A 92 0.40 -9.17 35.23
C ALA A 92 -0.62 -10.19 35.78
N ASP A 93 -1.20 -9.91 36.94
CA ASP A 93 -2.20 -10.74 37.62
C ASP A 93 -3.65 -10.26 37.41
N GLU A 94 -3.85 -9.15 36.70
CA GLU A 94 -5.20 -8.70 36.34
C GLU A 94 -5.79 -9.57 35.24
N GLN A 95 -7.03 -9.96 35.44
CA GLN A 95 -7.78 -10.77 34.48
C GLN A 95 -8.40 -9.88 33.40
N ILE A 96 -8.08 -10.19 32.12
CA ILE A 96 -8.73 -9.60 30.98
C ILE A 96 -9.34 -10.71 30.12
N SER A 97 -10.42 -10.39 29.45
CA SER A 97 -11.06 -11.29 28.49
C SER A 97 -11.04 -10.70 27.09
N VAL A 98 -10.64 -11.49 26.12
CA VAL A 98 -10.74 -11.16 24.70
C VAL A 98 -11.74 -12.11 24.07
N SER A 99 -12.80 -11.56 23.47
CA SER A 99 -13.79 -12.32 22.71
C SER A 99 -13.76 -11.88 21.26
N VAL A 100 -13.65 -12.83 20.34
CA VAL A 100 -13.66 -12.60 18.90
C VAL A 100 -14.73 -13.49 18.28
N GLU A 101 -15.69 -12.87 17.62
CA GLU A 101 -16.68 -13.56 16.80
C GLU A 101 -16.32 -13.38 15.33
N LEU A 102 -16.17 -14.48 14.61
CA LEU A 102 -15.86 -14.49 13.18
C LEU A 102 -17.11 -14.92 12.41
N ILE A 103 -17.48 -14.13 11.43
CA ILE A 103 -18.51 -14.47 10.45
C ILE A 103 -17.79 -14.82 9.14
N ASP A 104 -17.90 -16.08 8.71
CA ASP A 104 -17.34 -16.54 7.45
C ASP A 104 -18.41 -16.47 6.36
N GLU A 105 -18.37 -15.40 5.59
CA GLU A 105 -19.29 -15.16 4.47
C GLU A 105 -18.53 -15.06 3.16
N LYS A 106 -19.06 -15.68 2.11
CA LYS A 106 -18.55 -15.48 0.75
C LYS A 106 -18.90 -14.06 0.30
N SER A 107 -17.87 -13.34 -0.11
CA SER A 107 -18.00 -11.99 -0.65
C SER A 107 -17.22 -11.86 -1.94
N ASP A 108 -17.76 -11.10 -2.90
CA ASP A 108 -17.09 -10.80 -4.15
C ASP A 108 -16.33 -9.49 -4.03
N ALA A 109 -15.04 -9.53 -4.40
CA ALA A 109 -14.21 -8.34 -4.55
C ALA A 109 -13.92 -8.12 -6.03
N ILE A 110 -14.13 -6.90 -6.52
CA ILE A 110 -14.15 -6.60 -7.97
C ILE A 110 -12.94 -5.74 -8.36
N ASN A 111 -12.16 -6.21 -9.33
CA ASN A 111 -11.23 -5.37 -10.09
C ASN A 111 -11.99 -4.60 -11.18
N VAL A 112 -11.56 -3.40 -11.49
CA VAL A 112 -12.08 -2.62 -12.62
C VAL A 112 -11.02 -2.58 -13.70
N GLN A 113 -11.39 -2.99 -14.92
CA GLN A 113 -10.46 -3.09 -16.04
C GLN A 113 -11.08 -2.50 -17.30
N THR A 114 -10.21 -1.89 -18.13
CA THR A 114 -10.56 -1.49 -19.50
C THR A 114 -9.32 -1.51 -20.38
N LYS A 115 -9.54 -1.60 -21.69
CA LYS A 115 -8.50 -1.52 -22.71
C LYS A 115 -8.84 -0.39 -23.68
N ILE A 116 -7.88 0.45 -23.95
CA ILE A 116 -7.94 1.44 -25.03
C ILE A 116 -7.08 0.90 -26.17
N GLU A 117 -7.69 0.74 -27.33
CA GLU A 117 -6.99 0.20 -28.49
C GLU A 117 -6.08 1.24 -29.15
N GLY A 118 -4.84 0.85 -29.36
CA GLY A 118 -3.85 1.63 -30.10
C GLY A 118 -4.07 1.58 -31.60
N LYS A 119 -3.39 2.46 -32.32
CA LYS A 119 -3.36 2.47 -33.78
C LYS A 119 -2.59 1.29 -34.36
N ASP A 120 -1.54 0.85 -33.66
CA ASP A 120 -0.69 -0.28 -34.03
C ASP A 120 -0.82 -1.42 -33.01
N GLN A 121 -1.50 -2.48 -33.40
CA GLN A 121 -1.74 -3.66 -32.58
C GLN A 121 -0.52 -4.57 -32.44
N SER A 122 0.55 -4.32 -33.19
CA SER A 122 1.80 -5.09 -33.12
C SER A 122 2.72 -4.62 -31.99
N LEU A 123 2.51 -3.40 -31.49
CA LEU A 123 3.27 -2.86 -30.37
C LEU A 123 2.86 -3.51 -29.04
N SER A 124 3.85 -3.83 -28.20
CA SER A 124 3.63 -4.29 -26.83
C SER A 124 2.77 -3.30 -26.03
N PRO A 125 1.76 -3.74 -25.30
CA PRO A 125 0.83 -2.86 -24.60
C PRO A 125 1.49 -2.13 -23.42
N LEU A 126 1.00 -0.93 -23.08
CA LEU A 126 1.25 -0.28 -21.80
C LEU A 126 0.20 -0.74 -20.78
N VAL A 127 0.60 -0.98 -19.55
CA VAL A 127 -0.34 -1.28 -18.45
C VAL A 127 -0.30 -0.17 -17.41
N VAL A 128 -1.46 0.39 -17.06
CA VAL A 128 -1.60 1.42 -16.02
C VAL A 128 -2.42 0.82 -14.87
N MET A 129 -1.79 0.64 -13.72
CA MET A 129 -2.41 0.01 -12.57
C MET A 129 -2.44 0.91 -11.34
N THR A 130 -3.47 0.74 -10.51
CA THR A 130 -3.62 1.39 -9.20
C THR A 130 -4.37 0.47 -8.24
N PRO A 131 -4.02 0.41 -6.95
CA PRO A 131 -4.90 -0.17 -5.94
C PRO A 131 -6.12 0.73 -5.74
N LYS A 132 -7.29 0.13 -5.50
CA LYS A 132 -8.55 0.85 -5.26
C LYS A 132 -9.21 0.52 -3.92
N SER A 133 -8.72 -0.46 -3.20
CA SER A 133 -9.15 -0.80 -1.84
C SER A 133 -8.28 -0.10 -0.79
N GLY A 134 -8.76 -0.02 0.42
CA GLY A 134 -8.03 0.57 1.53
C GLY A 134 -8.79 0.39 2.85
N TRP A 135 -8.14 0.70 3.95
CA TRP A 135 -8.76 0.81 5.25
C TRP A 135 -9.41 2.18 5.40
N TRP A 136 -10.56 2.25 6.04
CA TRP A 136 -11.33 3.50 6.28
C TRP A 136 -11.65 4.24 4.96
N THR A 137 -11.64 5.56 5.00
CA THR A 137 -11.85 6.42 3.80
C THR A 137 -10.63 6.52 2.90
N CYS A 138 -9.42 6.34 3.45
CA CYS A 138 -8.12 6.26 2.76
C CYS A 138 -7.95 7.28 1.60
N THR A 139 -8.32 8.54 1.84
CA THR A 139 -8.41 9.56 0.78
C THR A 139 -7.05 9.90 0.19
N SER A 140 -6.05 10.23 1.01
CA SER A 140 -4.72 10.54 0.51
C SER A 140 -3.95 9.28 0.11
N GLU A 141 -4.29 8.15 0.71
CA GLU A 141 -3.68 6.88 0.36
C GLU A 141 -4.06 6.43 -1.06
N ARG A 142 -5.33 6.54 -1.46
CA ARG A 142 -5.82 5.99 -2.75
C ARG A 142 -6.27 7.05 -3.75
N GLY A 143 -6.78 8.18 -3.28
CA GLY A 143 -7.40 9.19 -4.13
C GLY A 143 -6.48 9.73 -5.23
N GLY A 144 -5.19 9.92 -4.94
CA GLY A 144 -4.21 10.38 -5.91
C GLY A 144 -4.05 9.42 -7.10
N GLY A 145 -3.83 8.14 -6.82
CA GLY A 145 -3.67 7.10 -7.84
C GLY A 145 -4.91 6.95 -8.71
N ILE A 146 -6.08 6.87 -8.10
CA ILE A 146 -7.37 6.75 -8.80
C ILE A 146 -7.64 7.98 -9.68
N THR A 147 -7.32 9.19 -9.20
CA THR A 147 -7.50 10.43 -9.96
C THR A 147 -6.66 10.44 -11.23
N ILE A 148 -5.37 10.13 -11.14
CA ILE A 148 -4.47 10.08 -12.29
C ILE A 148 -4.88 8.97 -13.26
N TRP A 149 -5.24 7.79 -12.75
CA TRP A 149 -5.72 6.65 -13.52
C TRP A 149 -6.95 7.03 -14.37
N LEU A 150 -7.95 7.68 -13.76
CA LEU A 150 -9.15 8.16 -14.45
C LEU A 150 -8.84 9.26 -15.47
N ASN A 151 -7.94 10.20 -15.12
CA ASN A 151 -7.59 11.30 -16.01
C ASN A 151 -6.86 10.81 -17.28
N ALA A 152 -5.85 9.96 -17.11
CA ALA A 152 -5.14 9.36 -18.23
C ALA A 152 -6.05 8.53 -19.13
N MET A 153 -6.94 7.71 -18.54
CA MET A 153 -7.93 6.93 -19.27
C MET A 153 -8.88 7.83 -20.09
N ARG A 154 -9.40 8.90 -19.49
CA ARG A 154 -10.28 9.86 -20.17
C ARG A 154 -9.58 10.58 -21.32
N TYR A 155 -8.31 10.93 -21.15
CA TYR A 155 -7.52 11.56 -22.21
C TYR A 155 -7.30 10.59 -23.38
N LEU A 156 -6.80 9.39 -23.11
CA LEU A 156 -6.47 8.41 -24.14
C LEU A 156 -7.72 7.85 -24.85
N SER A 157 -8.87 7.82 -24.18
CA SER A 157 -10.14 7.43 -24.82
C SER A 157 -10.60 8.43 -25.91
N LYS A 158 -10.17 9.70 -25.80
CA LYS A 158 -10.45 10.75 -26.81
C LYS A 158 -9.32 10.96 -27.80
N ASN A 159 -8.11 10.53 -27.45
CA ASN A 159 -6.89 10.71 -28.21
C ASN A 159 -6.21 9.34 -28.37
N GLN A 160 -6.59 8.62 -29.42
CA GLN A 160 -6.15 7.24 -29.64
C GLN A 160 -4.61 7.14 -29.61
N PRO A 161 -4.03 6.32 -28.72
CA PRO A 161 -2.58 6.14 -28.61
C PRO A 161 -2.03 5.28 -29.75
N ASN A 162 -0.69 5.17 -29.86
CA ASN A 162 -0.06 4.30 -30.84
C ASN A 162 -0.17 2.82 -30.40
N ARG A 163 0.08 2.49 -29.13
CA ARG A 163 -0.03 1.13 -28.58
C ARG A 163 -1.30 0.92 -27.75
N ASN A 164 -1.71 -0.32 -27.59
CA ASN A 164 -2.79 -0.66 -26.65
C ASN A 164 -2.43 -0.20 -25.23
N VAL A 165 -3.40 0.36 -24.50
CA VAL A 165 -3.25 0.70 -23.10
C VAL A 165 -4.29 -0.05 -22.27
N ILE A 166 -3.81 -0.86 -21.33
CA ILE A 166 -4.63 -1.64 -20.41
C ILE A 166 -4.66 -0.91 -19.08
N PHE A 167 -5.84 -0.55 -18.62
CA PHE A 167 -6.06 0.07 -17.34
C PHE A 167 -6.63 -0.95 -16.36
N THR A 168 -6.03 -1.10 -15.18
CA THR A 168 -6.55 -1.98 -14.12
C THR A 168 -6.50 -1.29 -12.76
N ALA A 169 -7.64 -1.26 -12.07
CA ALA A 169 -7.75 -0.82 -10.69
C ALA A 169 -8.06 -2.04 -9.82
N ASN A 170 -7.14 -2.41 -8.94
CA ASN A 170 -7.14 -3.69 -8.25
C ASN A 170 -7.67 -3.55 -6.81
N THR A 171 -8.43 -4.54 -6.37
CA THR A 171 -8.90 -4.66 -4.99
C THR A 171 -7.98 -5.53 -4.14
N GLY A 172 -8.18 -5.55 -2.82
CA GLY A 172 -7.47 -6.44 -1.91
C GLY A 172 -5.95 -6.18 -1.82
N HIS A 173 -5.54 -4.93 -1.97
CA HIS A 173 -4.15 -4.51 -1.74
C HIS A 173 -3.73 -4.87 -0.30
N GLU A 174 -4.59 -4.63 0.66
CA GLU A 174 -4.41 -4.86 2.09
C GLU A 174 -4.35 -6.36 2.45
N LEU A 175 -4.76 -7.21 1.52
CA LEU A 175 -4.76 -8.68 1.61
C LEU A 175 -3.63 -9.30 0.76
N SER A 176 -2.45 -8.69 0.79
CA SER A 176 -1.28 -9.13 0.00
C SER A 176 -1.49 -9.06 -1.51
N HIS A 177 -2.04 -7.94 -2.00
CA HIS A 177 -2.27 -7.66 -3.42
C HIS A 177 -3.20 -8.66 -4.14
N LEU A 178 -4.19 -9.21 -3.42
CA LEU A 178 -5.05 -10.29 -3.89
C LEU A 178 -5.66 -10.06 -5.28
N GLY A 179 -6.14 -8.84 -5.54
CA GLY A 179 -6.74 -8.49 -6.83
C GLY A 179 -5.72 -8.39 -7.96
N LEU A 180 -4.53 -7.84 -7.69
CA LEU A 180 -3.45 -7.81 -8.68
C LEU A 180 -2.98 -9.23 -9.00
N ASP A 181 -2.77 -10.08 -8.00
CA ASP A 181 -2.40 -11.48 -8.20
C ASP A 181 -3.40 -12.19 -9.14
N HIS A 182 -4.70 -12.02 -8.87
CA HIS A 182 -5.73 -12.60 -9.73
C HIS A 182 -5.71 -12.05 -11.17
N PHE A 183 -5.42 -10.74 -11.34
CA PHE A 183 -5.21 -10.16 -12.66
C PHE A 183 -4.01 -10.77 -13.37
N LEU A 184 -2.88 -10.93 -12.67
CA LEU A 184 -1.65 -11.50 -13.22
C LEU A 184 -1.78 -13.00 -13.52
N GLU A 185 -2.51 -13.76 -12.71
CA GLU A 185 -2.81 -15.18 -12.99
C GLU A 185 -3.52 -15.35 -14.35
N LYS A 186 -4.47 -14.46 -14.67
CA LYS A 186 -5.19 -14.46 -15.94
C LYS A 186 -4.40 -13.89 -17.13
N ASN A 187 -3.35 -13.10 -16.85
CA ASN A 187 -2.56 -12.37 -17.83
C ASN A 187 -1.05 -12.57 -17.58
N SER A 188 -0.62 -13.80 -17.32
CA SER A 188 0.73 -14.10 -16.81
C SER A 188 1.86 -13.66 -17.73
N SER A 189 1.68 -13.74 -19.05
CA SER A 189 2.69 -13.28 -20.01
C SER A 189 2.85 -11.75 -20.01
N LEU A 190 1.78 -11.03 -19.64
CA LEU A 190 1.73 -9.57 -19.70
C LEU A 190 2.80 -8.89 -18.83
N VAL A 191 3.25 -9.55 -17.75
CA VAL A 191 4.31 -9.00 -16.89
C VAL A 191 5.56 -8.69 -17.71
N LYS A 192 5.96 -9.59 -18.61
CA LYS A 192 7.16 -9.44 -19.46
C LYS A 192 6.86 -8.88 -20.84
N ASP A 193 5.67 -9.17 -21.38
CA ASP A 193 5.30 -8.81 -22.76
C ASP A 193 4.82 -7.36 -22.86
N ALA A 194 4.43 -6.73 -21.74
CA ALA A 194 4.10 -5.32 -21.75
C ALA A 194 5.34 -4.46 -22.02
N PHE A 195 5.13 -3.37 -22.77
CA PHE A 195 6.16 -2.35 -22.98
C PHE A 195 6.66 -1.80 -21.63
N SER A 196 5.76 -1.49 -20.74
CA SER A 196 6.03 -1.12 -19.35
C SER A 196 4.76 -1.12 -18.53
N TRP A 197 4.92 -1.10 -17.22
CA TRP A 197 3.86 -0.94 -16.24
C TRP A 197 3.96 0.42 -15.55
N VAL A 198 2.84 1.13 -15.45
CA VAL A 198 2.75 2.36 -14.67
C VAL A 198 1.98 2.04 -13.40
N HIS A 199 2.66 2.05 -12.28
CA HIS A 199 2.06 1.86 -10.96
C HIS A 199 1.78 3.22 -10.31
N LEU A 200 0.51 3.53 -10.15
CA LEU A 200 0.00 4.68 -9.41
C LEU A 200 -0.33 4.19 -8.00
N GLY A 201 0.65 4.25 -7.12
CA GLY A 201 0.56 3.67 -5.79
C GLY A 201 -0.11 4.58 -4.77
N ALA A 202 0.35 4.47 -3.51
CA ALA A 202 -0.28 5.14 -2.37
C ALA A 202 0.40 6.47 -2.01
N ASN A 203 -0.32 7.35 -1.31
CA ASN A 203 0.17 8.43 -0.45
C ASN A 203 0.85 9.63 -1.10
N PHE A 204 1.20 9.61 -2.37
CA PHE A 204 1.99 10.68 -2.99
C PHE A 204 1.30 12.06 -3.01
N ALA A 205 -0.02 12.10 -2.81
CA ALA A 205 -0.79 13.33 -2.72
C ALA A 205 -1.13 13.73 -1.26
N ALA A 206 -0.58 13.03 -0.26
CA ALA A 206 -0.80 13.38 1.14
C ALA A 206 -0.25 14.76 1.47
N LYS A 207 -0.97 15.50 2.33
CA LYS A 207 -0.64 16.88 2.72
C LYS A 207 0.74 16.96 3.38
N GLU A 208 1.01 16.02 4.27
CA GLU A 208 2.31 15.88 4.93
C GLU A 208 2.92 14.56 4.48
N GLY A 209 3.88 14.62 3.58
CA GLY A 209 4.52 13.41 3.11
C GLY A 209 5.37 13.63 1.87
N GLN A 210 6.29 12.72 1.69
CA GLN A 210 7.28 12.74 0.61
C GLN A 210 6.72 12.06 -0.63
N VAL A 211 7.24 12.44 -1.78
CA VAL A 211 7.02 11.74 -3.06
C VAL A 211 8.14 10.75 -3.29
N LEU A 212 7.81 9.52 -3.60
CA LEU A 212 8.76 8.45 -3.86
C LEU A 212 8.67 8.01 -5.33
N TRP A 213 9.77 8.14 -6.05
CA TRP A 213 9.91 7.69 -7.44
C TRP A 213 10.71 6.40 -7.54
N GLN A 214 10.13 5.38 -8.14
CA GLN A 214 10.70 4.06 -8.30
C GLN A 214 10.58 3.62 -9.76
N THR A 215 11.62 3.00 -10.28
CA THR A 215 11.63 2.53 -11.69
C THR A 215 12.47 1.26 -11.84
N SER A 216 12.22 0.54 -12.91
CA SER A 216 13.01 -0.65 -13.28
C SER A 216 14.26 -0.34 -14.07
N THR A 217 14.42 0.88 -14.61
CA THR A 217 15.56 1.28 -15.44
C THR A 217 16.11 2.64 -15.02
N GLN A 218 17.42 2.82 -15.24
CA GLN A 218 18.09 4.09 -14.95
C GLN A 218 17.58 5.23 -15.85
N GLU A 219 17.24 4.94 -17.10
CA GLU A 219 16.67 5.91 -18.04
C GLU A 219 15.35 6.49 -17.52
N TYR A 220 14.42 5.64 -17.07
CA TYR A 220 13.16 6.10 -16.47
C TYR A 220 13.39 6.85 -15.15
N MET A 221 14.41 6.45 -14.37
CA MET A 221 14.78 7.14 -13.13
C MET A 221 15.19 8.58 -13.43
N GLU A 222 16.13 8.78 -14.34
CA GLU A 222 16.68 10.10 -14.69
C GLU A 222 15.62 11.00 -15.33
N LYS A 223 14.88 10.49 -16.31
CA LYS A 223 13.81 11.23 -16.99
C LYS A 223 12.71 11.67 -16.00
N GLY A 224 12.29 10.78 -15.10
CA GLY A 224 11.27 11.11 -14.11
C GLY A 224 11.76 12.10 -13.06
N LEU A 225 12.98 11.95 -12.55
CA LEU A 225 13.55 12.87 -11.56
C LEU A 225 13.77 14.28 -12.13
N GLU A 226 14.18 14.41 -13.38
CA GLU A 226 14.31 15.70 -14.05
C GLU A 226 12.96 16.45 -14.05
N GLN A 227 11.91 15.78 -14.47
CA GLN A 227 10.57 16.39 -14.52
C GLN A 227 9.98 16.64 -13.11
N LEU A 228 10.16 15.71 -12.16
CA LEU A 228 9.68 15.88 -10.79
C LEU A 228 10.36 17.07 -10.08
N LYS A 229 11.65 17.25 -10.27
CA LYS A 229 12.39 18.42 -9.73
C LYS A 229 11.86 19.75 -10.26
N ALA A 230 11.42 19.78 -11.52
CA ALA A 230 10.82 20.97 -12.13
C ALA A 230 9.45 21.34 -11.54
N LEU A 231 8.82 20.44 -10.78
CA LEU A 231 7.54 20.72 -10.10
C LEU A 231 7.68 21.48 -8.80
N GLU A 232 8.93 21.71 -8.34
CA GLU A 232 9.21 22.41 -7.07
C GLU A 232 8.43 21.80 -5.89
N LEU A 233 8.49 20.48 -5.75
CA LEU A 233 7.95 19.75 -4.62
C LEU A 233 9.00 19.64 -3.51
N ASP A 234 8.56 19.73 -2.26
CA ASP A 234 9.45 19.85 -1.09
C ASP A 234 10.41 18.67 -0.92
N GLU A 235 9.94 17.44 -1.14
CA GLU A 235 10.79 16.26 -0.99
C GLU A 235 10.45 15.16 -2.02
N ILE A 236 11.45 14.82 -2.81
CA ILE A 236 11.39 13.70 -3.75
C ILE A 236 12.47 12.69 -3.40
N ILE A 237 12.07 11.49 -3.09
CA ILE A 237 12.96 10.36 -2.81
C ILE A 237 13.06 9.50 -4.07
N SER A 238 14.29 9.27 -4.53
CA SER A 238 14.57 8.27 -5.56
C SER A 238 14.86 6.92 -4.92
N TRP A 239 14.13 5.89 -5.35
CA TRP A 239 14.38 4.51 -4.89
C TRP A 239 15.45 3.87 -5.78
N PRO A 240 16.46 3.19 -5.22
CA PRO A 240 17.52 2.59 -6.04
C PRO A 240 16.96 1.58 -7.05
N VAL A 241 17.30 1.73 -8.34
CA VAL A 241 16.83 0.87 -9.44
C VAL A 241 17.15 -0.62 -9.21
N SER A 242 18.26 -0.90 -8.51
CA SER A 242 18.68 -2.27 -8.17
C SER A 242 17.88 -2.88 -7.00
N SER A 243 17.07 -2.08 -6.30
CA SER A 243 16.33 -2.53 -5.13
C SER A 243 14.90 -2.92 -5.50
N ARG A 244 14.40 -3.97 -4.86
CA ARG A 244 13.00 -4.38 -4.99
C ARG A 244 12.08 -3.21 -4.59
N PRO A 245 11.13 -2.79 -5.44
CA PRO A 245 10.28 -1.63 -5.18
C PRO A 245 9.26 -1.92 -4.07
N LEU A 246 8.63 -0.84 -3.60
CA LEU A 246 7.50 -0.88 -2.68
C LEU A 246 6.17 -0.97 -3.45
N GLY A 247 5.10 -1.30 -2.73
CA GLY A 247 3.75 -1.40 -3.27
C GLY A 247 3.61 -2.51 -4.32
N GLU A 248 2.60 -2.40 -5.16
CA GLU A 248 2.28 -3.41 -6.18
C GLU A 248 3.31 -3.50 -7.32
N ALA A 249 4.18 -2.49 -7.49
CA ALA A 249 5.30 -2.56 -8.43
C ALA A 249 6.24 -3.75 -8.14
N ARG A 250 6.30 -4.22 -6.88
CA ARG A 250 7.09 -5.41 -6.51
C ARG A 250 6.66 -6.68 -7.23
N ASN A 251 5.36 -6.84 -7.53
CA ASN A 251 4.86 -8.01 -8.26
C ASN A 251 5.40 -8.02 -9.72
N ILE A 252 5.51 -6.83 -10.31
CA ILE A 252 6.05 -6.67 -11.67
C ILE A 252 7.56 -6.89 -11.69
N TYR A 253 8.26 -6.32 -10.71
CA TYR A 253 9.70 -6.51 -10.52
C TYR A 253 10.06 -7.99 -10.33
N ASP A 254 9.36 -8.69 -9.44
CA ASP A 254 9.56 -10.10 -9.15
C ASP A 254 9.31 -10.99 -10.39
N GLY A 255 8.39 -10.57 -11.26
CA GLY A 255 8.10 -11.20 -12.54
C GLY A 255 9.06 -10.81 -13.68
N GLY A 256 10.00 -9.90 -13.46
CA GLY A 256 10.97 -9.42 -14.45
C GLY A 256 10.39 -8.44 -15.48
N GLY A 257 9.30 -7.76 -15.16
CA GLY A 257 8.68 -6.72 -15.99
C GLY A 257 9.32 -5.34 -15.81
N GLN A 258 9.15 -4.47 -16.80
CA GLN A 258 9.57 -3.07 -16.72
C GLN A 258 8.46 -2.23 -16.07
N PHE A 259 8.84 -1.24 -15.27
CA PHE A 259 7.87 -0.38 -14.60
C PHE A 259 8.41 1.01 -14.28
N ILE A 260 7.48 1.94 -14.11
CA ILE A 260 7.61 3.18 -13.35
C ILE A 260 6.57 3.17 -12.23
N SER A 261 6.89 3.74 -11.09
CA SER A 261 6.02 3.73 -9.92
C SER A 261 6.12 5.03 -9.13
N LEU A 262 4.97 5.64 -8.90
CA LEU A 262 4.81 6.81 -8.04
C LEU A 262 4.15 6.38 -6.73
N LEU A 263 4.83 6.64 -5.62
CA LEU A 263 4.36 6.43 -4.26
C LEU A 263 4.64 7.68 -3.41
N GLY A 264 4.29 7.61 -2.15
CA GLY A 264 4.65 8.62 -1.18
C GLY A 264 4.54 8.09 0.25
N SER A 265 4.88 8.94 1.20
CA SER A 265 4.59 8.72 2.62
C SER A 265 3.36 9.51 3.05
N ASN A 266 2.75 9.10 4.16
CA ASN A 266 1.56 9.71 4.70
C ASN A 266 1.54 9.49 6.21
N PRO A 267 1.56 10.56 7.03
CA PRO A 267 1.39 10.42 8.48
C PRO A 267 0.09 9.73 8.88
N LEU A 268 -0.96 9.88 8.06
CA LEU A 268 -2.27 9.26 8.27
C LEU A 268 -2.43 7.92 7.54
N PHE A 269 -1.32 7.23 7.21
CA PHE A 269 -1.38 5.95 6.53
C PHE A 269 -2.17 4.91 7.33
N HIS A 270 -3.20 4.34 6.72
CA HIS A 270 -4.17 3.42 7.34
C HIS A 270 -4.95 4.00 8.53
N HIS A 271 -4.98 5.31 8.69
CA HIS A 271 -5.61 6.00 9.81
C HIS A 271 -7.03 6.45 9.46
N PRO A 272 -8.02 6.41 10.40
CA PRO A 272 -9.39 6.87 10.14
C PRO A 272 -9.49 8.37 9.80
N GLU A 273 -8.52 9.19 10.20
CA GLU A 273 -8.47 10.61 9.86
C GLU A 273 -7.96 10.89 8.43
N ASP A 274 -7.57 9.86 7.66
CA ASP A 274 -7.26 10.03 6.22
C ASP A 274 -8.53 10.30 5.42
N THR A 275 -9.05 11.53 5.56
CA THR A 275 -10.34 11.98 5.03
C THR A 275 -10.19 13.19 4.12
N TRP A 276 -11.16 13.34 3.21
CA TRP A 276 -11.31 14.51 2.34
C TRP A 276 -11.95 15.70 3.12
N PRO A 277 -11.49 16.94 2.91
CA PRO A 277 -10.33 17.38 2.10
C PRO A 277 -9.02 17.45 2.90
N ASP A 278 -9.02 17.14 4.17
CA ASP A 278 -8.01 17.56 5.15
C ASP A 278 -6.67 16.84 4.98
N SER A 279 -6.68 15.61 4.47
CA SER A 279 -5.47 14.78 4.27
C SER A 279 -4.78 15.00 2.91
N ILE A 280 -5.40 15.72 1.96
CA ILE A 280 -4.90 15.92 0.60
C ILE A 280 -4.25 17.28 0.41
N ASP A 281 -3.07 17.29 -0.23
CA ASP A 281 -2.48 18.46 -0.87
C ASP A 281 -2.94 18.54 -2.32
N MET A 282 -3.89 19.43 -2.59
CA MET A 282 -4.48 19.59 -3.92
C MET A 282 -3.50 20.18 -4.93
N GLU A 283 -2.59 21.08 -4.54
CA GLU A 283 -1.59 21.63 -5.45
C GLU A 283 -0.59 20.56 -5.88
N LYS A 284 -0.08 19.79 -4.92
CA LYS A 284 0.77 18.63 -5.17
C LYS A 284 0.09 17.63 -6.09
N LEU A 285 -1.17 17.28 -5.81
CA LEU A 285 -1.94 16.35 -6.64
C LEU A 285 -2.08 16.83 -8.08
N ILE A 286 -2.39 18.11 -8.30
CA ILE A 286 -2.51 18.69 -9.66
C ILE A 286 -1.18 18.61 -10.41
N LYS A 287 -0.06 18.96 -9.76
CA LYS A 287 1.27 18.88 -10.34
C LYS A 287 1.63 17.43 -10.71
N LEU A 288 1.45 16.49 -9.77
CA LEU A 288 1.73 15.06 -10.00
C LEU A 288 0.79 14.41 -11.01
N ASN A 289 -0.48 14.84 -11.05
CA ASN A 289 -1.43 14.38 -12.08
C ASN A 289 -0.96 14.80 -13.48
N SER A 290 -0.53 16.06 -13.64
CA SER A 290 0.00 16.53 -14.93
C SER A 290 1.25 15.77 -15.34
N PHE A 291 2.20 15.59 -14.43
CA PHE A 291 3.43 14.83 -14.65
C PHE A 291 3.15 13.38 -15.08
N MET A 292 2.40 12.62 -14.27
CA MET A 292 2.14 11.21 -14.56
C MET A 292 1.26 11.01 -15.80
N THR A 293 0.28 11.88 -16.01
CA THR A 293 -0.56 11.82 -17.22
C THR A 293 0.30 12.02 -18.47
N ASN A 294 1.23 12.99 -18.49
CA ASN A 294 2.15 13.20 -19.60
C ASN A 294 3.09 12.01 -19.81
N MET A 295 3.65 11.45 -18.73
CA MET A 295 4.46 10.23 -18.82
C MET A 295 3.67 9.06 -19.44
N ILE A 296 2.44 8.84 -19.03
CA ILE A 296 1.56 7.79 -19.58
C ILE A 296 1.29 8.04 -21.08
N ILE A 297 1.01 9.29 -21.47
CA ILE A 297 0.76 9.67 -22.87
C ILE A 297 2.01 9.42 -23.71
N ASP A 298 3.18 9.85 -23.25
CA ASP A 298 4.46 9.64 -23.93
C ASP A 298 4.73 8.16 -24.16
N MET A 299 4.58 7.35 -23.10
CA MET A 299 4.78 5.90 -23.16
C MET A 299 3.75 5.20 -24.05
N ALA A 300 2.50 5.64 -24.05
CA ALA A 300 1.44 5.11 -24.91
C ALA A 300 1.65 5.43 -26.39
N ASN A 301 2.39 6.50 -26.71
CA ASN A 301 2.70 6.92 -28.07
C ASN A 301 4.11 6.54 -28.55
N ALA A 302 4.96 5.97 -27.70
CA ALA A 302 6.26 5.46 -28.11
C ALA A 302 6.11 4.36 -29.17
N THR A 303 7.01 4.34 -30.16
CA THR A 303 6.97 3.43 -31.33
C THR A 303 8.10 2.39 -31.33
N ASN A 304 8.94 2.42 -30.31
CA ASN A 304 10.07 1.49 -30.10
C ASN A 304 9.79 0.55 -28.95
#